data_893ce3edb8b97d8b9c139b98211a76ec
#
_entry.id   893ce3edb8b97d8b9c139b98211a76ec
#
_cell.length_a   1.000
_cell.length_b   1.000
_cell.length_c   1.000
_cell.angle_alpha   90.00
_cell.angle_beta   90.00
_cell.angle_gamma   90.00
#
_symmetry.space_group_name_H-M   'P 1'
#
loop_
_entity.id
_entity.type
_entity.pdbx_description
1 polymer ?
#
loop_
_entity_poly.entity_id
_entity_poly.type
_entity_poly.pdbx_seq_one_letter_code
_entity_poly.pdbx_strand_id
1 'polypeptide(L)'
;MAKFCGKCRALVENGVCPKCGAEYQGTAPFVLYKCREKARNKIKIHIIINCILWICIGALQLFDIYYIRGMFNIEIFKYIQYQHAFGAWNIAISICEIYASYDIKSKASMFVSKWEKSLVIILIVCILNLLIGNYIGFVLNLHMLYIRHIINKNKMLLISIWGGF
;
A
#
# COMPACT_ATOMS: atom_id res chain seq x y z
N MET A 1 6.45 1.39 27.32
CA MET A 1 6.49 0.41 26.20
C MET A 1 5.08 -0.04 25.88
N ALA A 2 4.69 0.00 24.61
CA ALA A 2 3.38 -0.48 24.16
C ALA A 2 3.32 -2.02 24.31
N LYS A 3 2.31 -2.53 24.98
CA LYS A 3 2.07 -3.96 25.20
C LYS A 3 1.05 -4.46 24.17
N PHE A 4 1.34 -5.55 23.49
CA PHE A 4 0.44 -6.13 22.48
C PHE A 4 -0.07 -7.50 22.93
N CYS A 5 -1.33 -7.76 22.69
CA CYS A 5 -1.96 -9.05 22.97
C CYS A 5 -1.37 -10.15 22.07
N GLY A 6 -0.89 -11.23 22.65
CA GLY A 6 -0.34 -12.39 21.92
C GLY A 6 -1.40 -13.10 21.07
N LYS A 7 -2.69 -12.98 21.41
CA LYS A 7 -3.80 -13.67 20.75
C LYS A 7 -4.39 -12.91 19.56
N CYS A 8 -4.65 -11.60 19.70
CA CYS A 8 -5.31 -10.80 18.66
C CYS A 8 -4.49 -9.59 18.18
N ARG A 9 -3.29 -9.36 18.74
CA ARG A 9 -2.34 -8.29 18.38
C ARG A 9 -2.86 -6.86 18.62
N ALA A 10 -3.96 -6.68 19.33
CA ALA A 10 -4.41 -5.37 19.74
C ALA A 10 -3.50 -4.80 20.84
N LEU A 11 -3.46 -3.48 20.96
CA LEU A 11 -2.78 -2.82 22.08
C LEU A 11 -3.46 -3.26 23.38
N VAL A 12 -2.66 -3.59 24.40
CA VAL A 12 -3.17 -3.96 25.71
C VAL A 12 -3.20 -2.71 26.59
N GLU A 13 -4.37 -2.42 27.17
CA GLU A 13 -4.57 -1.34 28.13
C GLU A 13 -4.85 -1.94 29.49
N ASN A 14 -4.20 -1.42 30.53
CA ASN A 14 -4.40 -1.86 31.93
C ASN A 14 -4.23 -3.38 32.17
N GLY A 15 -3.36 -4.05 31.40
CA GLY A 15 -3.11 -5.47 31.57
C GLY A 15 -4.11 -6.41 30.93
N VAL A 16 -5.16 -5.90 30.31
CA VAL A 16 -6.20 -6.68 29.60
C VAL A 16 -6.32 -6.21 28.14
N CYS A 17 -6.54 -7.13 27.23
CA CYS A 17 -6.73 -6.80 25.82
C CYS A 17 -8.18 -6.29 25.62
N PRO A 18 -8.39 -5.04 25.16
CA PRO A 18 -9.74 -4.50 24.97
C PRO A 18 -10.51 -5.21 23.84
N LYS A 19 -9.82 -5.94 22.96
CA LYS A 19 -10.42 -6.62 21.81
C LYS A 19 -10.87 -8.05 22.09
N CYS A 20 -10.14 -8.81 22.91
CA CYS A 20 -10.43 -10.23 23.14
C CYS A 20 -10.50 -10.60 24.63
N GLY A 21 -10.39 -9.66 25.55
CA GLY A 21 -10.45 -9.87 27.00
C GLY A 21 -9.28 -10.71 27.59
N ALA A 22 -8.30 -11.07 26.80
CA ALA A 22 -7.18 -11.89 27.27
C ALA A 22 -6.28 -11.07 28.20
N GLU A 23 -5.92 -11.62 29.36
CA GLU A 23 -4.91 -11.05 30.23
C GLU A 23 -3.54 -11.02 29.56
N TYR A 24 -2.79 -9.96 29.81
CA TYR A 24 -1.47 -9.78 29.25
C TYR A 24 -0.44 -10.63 30.01
N GLN A 25 -0.05 -11.74 29.40
CA GLN A 25 0.98 -12.63 29.93
C GLN A 25 2.42 -12.24 29.50
N GLY A 26 2.58 -11.07 28.87
CA GLY A 26 3.84 -10.67 28.25
C GLY A 26 3.99 -11.25 26.84
N THR A 27 4.30 -10.38 25.89
CA THR A 27 4.64 -10.85 24.53
C THR A 27 6.14 -11.01 24.46
N ALA A 28 6.64 -12.23 24.28
CA ALA A 28 8.07 -12.45 24.12
C ALA A 28 8.59 -11.55 22.96
N PRO A 29 9.73 -10.86 23.11
CA PRO A 29 10.30 -9.98 22.09
C PRO A 29 10.38 -10.65 20.71
N PHE A 30 10.66 -11.95 20.70
CA PHE A 30 10.72 -12.77 19.50
C PHE A 30 9.37 -12.91 18.78
N VAL A 31 8.25 -13.06 19.49
CA VAL A 31 6.91 -13.15 18.91
C VAL A 31 6.52 -11.81 18.29
N LEU A 32 6.84 -10.71 18.97
CA LEU A 32 6.60 -9.36 18.46
C LEU A 32 7.41 -9.09 17.20
N TYR A 33 8.67 -9.49 17.17
CA TYR A 33 9.54 -9.40 15.99
C TYR A 33 8.95 -10.16 14.79
N LYS A 34 8.56 -11.44 14.97
CA LYS A 34 7.93 -12.24 13.91
C LYS A 34 6.64 -11.61 13.40
N CYS A 35 5.79 -11.10 14.29
CA CYS A 35 4.55 -10.44 13.90
C CYS A 35 4.81 -9.19 13.07
N ARG A 36 5.81 -8.39 13.44
CA ARG A 36 6.22 -7.20 12.70
C ARG A 36 6.77 -7.54 11.34
N GLU A 37 7.66 -8.53 11.26
CA GLU A 37 8.25 -8.96 9.99
C GLU A 37 7.17 -9.49 9.03
N LYS A 38 6.23 -10.26 9.55
CA LYS A 38 5.06 -10.72 8.76
C LYS A 38 4.20 -9.57 8.25
N ALA A 39 3.96 -8.55 9.09
CA ALA A 39 3.20 -7.36 8.67
C ALA A 39 3.94 -6.56 7.60
N ARG A 40 5.24 -6.35 7.76
CA ARG A 40 6.11 -5.67 6.79
C ARG A 40 6.12 -6.39 5.45
N ASN A 41 6.35 -7.69 5.46
CA ASN A 41 6.39 -8.50 4.24
C ASN A 41 5.05 -8.48 3.52
N LYS A 42 3.93 -8.58 4.25
CA LYS A 42 2.60 -8.46 3.66
C LYS A 42 2.40 -7.12 2.96
N ILE A 43 2.70 -6.02 3.64
CA ILE A 43 2.57 -4.66 3.07
C ILE A 43 3.46 -4.52 1.84
N LYS A 44 4.72 -4.94 1.93
CA LYS A 44 5.69 -4.86 0.84
C LYS A 44 5.23 -5.63 -0.40
N ILE A 45 4.72 -6.84 -0.22
CA ILE A 45 4.19 -7.66 -1.32
C ILE A 45 3.03 -6.93 -2.01
N HIS A 46 2.07 -6.38 -1.26
CA HIS A 46 0.94 -5.65 -1.85
C HIS A 46 1.39 -4.40 -2.63
N ILE A 47 2.37 -3.65 -2.12
CA ILE A 47 2.94 -2.49 -2.82
C ILE A 47 3.60 -2.96 -4.12
N ILE A 48 4.46 -3.97 -4.07
CA ILE A 48 5.16 -4.47 -5.25
C ILE A 48 4.17 -4.95 -6.32
N ILE A 49 3.16 -5.74 -5.94
CA ILE A 49 2.13 -6.22 -6.88
C ILE A 49 1.42 -5.03 -7.54
N ASN A 50 1.00 -4.04 -6.74
CA ASN A 50 0.32 -2.86 -7.26
C ASN A 50 1.21 -2.08 -8.24
N CYS A 51 2.47 -1.89 -7.89
CA CYS A 51 3.43 -1.18 -8.73
C CYS A 51 3.73 -1.93 -10.04
N ILE A 52 3.86 -3.26 -10.01
CA ILE A 52 4.04 -4.07 -11.22
C ILE A 52 2.84 -3.89 -12.15
N LEU A 53 1.62 -3.93 -11.62
CA LEU A 53 0.41 -3.72 -12.42
C LEU A 53 0.38 -2.32 -13.04
N TRP A 54 0.76 -1.27 -12.30
CA TRP A 54 0.88 0.09 -12.84
C TRP A 54 1.97 0.22 -13.90
N ILE A 55 3.12 -0.46 -13.74
CA ILE A 55 4.18 -0.50 -14.75
C ILE A 55 3.67 -1.17 -16.03
N CYS A 56 2.98 -2.30 -15.92
CA CYS A 56 2.38 -2.98 -17.05
C CYS A 56 1.38 -2.07 -17.79
N ILE A 57 0.46 -1.42 -17.08
CA ILE A 57 -0.50 -0.49 -17.69
C ILE A 57 0.23 0.71 -18.30
N GLY A 58 1.21 1.28 -17.60
CA GLY A 58 2.01 2.37 -18.12
C GLY A 58 2.75 2.02 -19.40
N ALA A 59 3.30 0.81 -19.48
CA ALA A 59 3.94 0.29 -20.70
C ALA A 59 2.91 0.15 -21.84
N LEU A 60 1.74 -0.42 -21.57
CA LEU A 60 0.66 -0.52 -22.55
C LEU A 60 0.23 0.87 -23.08
N GLN A 61 0.15 1.88 -22.21
CA GLN A 61 -0.17 3.26 -22.58
C GLN A 61 0.95 3.92 -23.40
N LEU A 62 2.22 3.65 -23.04
CA LEU A 62 3.39 4.27 -23.65
C LEU A 62 3.63 3.77 -25.08
N PHE A 63 3.42 2.48 -25.30
CA PHE A 63 3.66 1.86 -26.60
C PHE A 63 2.49 2.00 -27.58
N ASP A 64 1.43 2.73 -27.19
CA ASP A 64 0.22 2.98 -27.98
C ASP A 64 -0.19 1.74 -28.77
N ILE A 65 -0.54 0.68 -28.08
CA ILE A 65 -0.66 -0.63 -28.68
C ILE A 65 -1.94 -0.67 -29.52
N TYR A 66 -1.89 -0.03 -30.68
CA TYR A 66 -2.80 -0.26 -31.80
C TYR A 66 -2.96 -1.76 -32.09
N TYR A 67 -1.89 -2.54 -31.87
CA TYR A 67 -1.90 -3.99 -31.98
C TYR A 67 -2.84 -4.67 -30.98
N ILE A 68 -2.83 -4.26 -29.70
CA ILE A 68 -3.72 -4.84 -28.69
C ILE A 68 -5.15 -4.31 -28.90
N ARG A 69 -5.32 -3.07 -29.36
CA ARG A 69 -6.63 -2.51 -29.75
C ARG A 69 -7.29 -3.36 -30.84
N GLY A 70 -6.53 -3.80 -31.83
CA GLY A 70 -7.04 -4.67 -32.90
C GLY A 70 -7.34 -6.09 -32.45
N MET A 71 -6.51 -6.67 -31.54
CA MET A 71 -6.67 -8.06 -31.08
C MET A 71 -7.81 -8.24 -30.07
N PHE A 72 -8.05 -7.28 -29.19
CA PHE A 72 -9.01 -7.43 -28.09
C PHE A 72 -10.21 -6.50 -28.15
N ASN A 73 -10.29 -5.61 -29.18
CA ASN A 73 -11.34 -4.58 -29.32
C ASN A 73 -11.53 -3.74 -28.02
N ILE A 74 -10.45 -3.54 -27.23
CA ILE A 74 -10.49 -2.89 -25.94
C ILE A 74 -10.34 -1.39 -26.14
N GLU A 75 -11.44 -0.67 -26.21
CA GLU A 75 -11.45 0.81 -26.31
C GLU A 75 -11.14 1.51 -24.97
N ILE A 76 -10.58 0.80 -23.97
CA ILE A 76 -10.38 1.29 -22.61
C ILE A 76 -9.53 2.58 -22.57
N PHE A 77 -8.63 2.75 -23.54
CA PHE A 77 -7.74 3.93 -23.61
C PHE A 77 -8.15 4.96 -24.67
N LYS A 78 -9.30 4.79 -25.33
CA LYS A 78 -9.74 5.67 -26.44
C LYS A 78 -9.87 7.14 -26.02
N TYR A 79 -10.19 7.39 -24.77
CA TYR A 79 -10.49 8.73 -24.26
C TYR A 79 -9.31 9.42 -23.55
N ILE A 80 -8.16 8.77 -23.45
CA ILE A 80 -7.00 9.38 -22.78
C ILE A 80 -6.16 10.12 -23.82
N GLN A 81 -6.42 11.41 -23.97
CA GLN A 81 -5.79 12.29 -24.95
C GLN A 81 -4.25 12.36 -24.84
N TYR A 82 -3.70 12.06 -23.67
CA TYR A 82 -2.26 12.10 -23.39
C TYR A 82 -1.75 10.76 -22.81
N GLN A 83 -2.20 9.66 -23.41
CA GLN A 83 -1.90 8.31 -22.90
C GLN A 83 -0.40 8.03 -22.72
N HIS A 84 0.46 8.52 -23.63
CA HIS A 84 1.89 8.34 -23.52
C HIS A 84 2.48 9.05 -22.29
N ALA A 85 2.05 10.28 -22.02
CA ALA A 85 2.49 11.03 -20.84
C ALA A 85 2.03 10.35 -19.54
N PHE A 86 0.78 9.87 -19.50
CA PHE A 86 0.27 9.09 -18.38
C PHE A 86 1.00 7.75 -18.20
N GLY A 87 1.34 7.08 -19.32
CA GLY A 87 2.12 5.85 -19.29
C GLY A 87 3.50 6.06 -18.64
N ALA A 88 4.23 7.05 -19.10
CA ALA A 88 5.54 7.42 -18.53
C ALA A 88 5.42 7.80 -17.04
N TRP A 89 4.41 8.59 -16.67
CA TRP A 89 4.14 8.99 -15.30
C TRP A 89 3.84 7.78 -14.38
N ASN A 90 2.99 6.86 -14.81
CA ASN A 90 2.66 5.66 -14.07
C ASN A 90 3.88 4.78 -13.80
N ILE A 91 4.75 4.60 -14.80
CA ILE A 91 6.00 3.86 -14.64
C ILE A 91 6.92 4.56 -13.65
N ALA A 92 7.16 5.85 -13.81
CA ALA A 92 8.04 6.62 -12.95
C ALA A 92 7.61 6.59 -11.48
N ILE A 93 6.32 6.85 -11.20
CA ILE A 93 5.77 6.80 -9.83
C ILE A 93 5.91 5.40 -9.25
N SER A 94 5.58 4.36 -10.02
CA SER A 94 5.65 2.98 -9.54
C SER A 94 7.07 2.56 -9.16
N ILE A 95 8.07 2.96 -9.93
CA ILE A 95 9.48 2.73 -9.59
C ILE A 95 9.85 3.45 -8.28
N CYS A 96 9.43 4.72 -8.12
CA CYS A 96 9.66 5.48 -6.90
C CYS A 96 8.98 4.82 -5.67
N GLU A 97 7.76 4.27 -5.83
CA GLU A 97 7.06 3.59 -4.75
C GLU A 97 7.69 2.24 -4.38
N ILE A 98 8.16 1.47 -5.35
CA ILE A 98 8.95 0.27 -5.08
C ILE A 98 10.17 0.63 -4.26
N TYR A 99 10.92 1.65 -4.69
CA TYR A 99 12.09 2.11 -3.94
C TYR A 99 11.73 2.56 -2.52
N ALA A 100 10.68 3.39 -2.38
CA ALA A 100 10.20 3.83 -1.08
C ALA A 100 9.71 2.67 -0.18
N SER A 101 9.27 1.55 -0.75
CA SER A 101 8.85 0.38 0.02
C SER A 101 9.99 -0.28 0.81
N TYR A 102 11.24 -0.07 0.40
CA TYR A 102 12.42 -0.54 1.16
C TYR A 102 12.61 0.24 2.47
N ASP A 103 12.14 1.48 2.54
CA ASP A 103 12.21 2.32 3.74
C ASP A 103 11.33 1.82 4.90
N ILE A 104 10.39 0.90 4.64
CA ILE A 104 9.55 0.31 5.69
C ILE A 104 10.37 -0.36 6.80
N LYS A 105 11.60 -0.77 6.49
CA LYS A 105 12.50 -1.45 7.43
C LYS A 105 13.33 -0.45 8.23
N SER A 106 13.92 0.54 7.58
CA SER A 106 14.86 1.50 8.17
C SER A 106 14.18 2.77 8.71
N LYS A 107 13.10 3.22 8.07
CA LYS A 107 12.41 4.50 8.36
C LYS A 107 10.90 4.29 8.53
N ALA A 108 10.50 3.31 9.34
CA ALA A 108 9.09 2.89 9.48
C ALA A 108 8.15 4.02 9.88
N SER A 109 8.56 4.93 10.77
CA SER A 109 7.74 6.08 11.19
C SER A 109 7.48 7.05 10.03
N MET A 110 8.52 7.37 9.26
CA MET A 110 8.42 8.24 8.08
C MET A 110 7.57 7.58 6.98
N PHE A 111 7.77 6.28 6.76
CA PHE A 111 6.96 5.50 5.82
C PHE A 111 5.47 5.55 6.17
N VAL A 112 5.10 5.27 7.43
CA VAL A 112 3.71 5.32 7.89
C VAL A 112 3.13 6.72 7.77
N SER A 113 3.87 7.77 8.18
CA SER A 113 3.43 9.15 8.05
C SER A 113 3.16 9.57 6.60
N LYS A 114 4.02 9.13 5.66
CA LYS A 114 3.82 9.38 4.22
C LYS A 114 2.51 8.77 3.72
N TRP A 115 2.23 7.52 4.10
CA TRP A 115 1.00 6.83 3.70
C TRP A 115 -0.26 7.41 4.36
N GLU A 116 -0.16 7.93 5.58
CA GLU A 116 -1.28 8.65 6.23
C GLU A 116 -1.66 9.91 5.46
N LYS A 117 -0.67 10.68 5.04
CA LYS A 117 -0.87 11.94 4.29
C LYS A 117 -1.33 11.71 2.85
N SER A 118 -1.07 10.56 2.27
CA SER A 118 -1.41 10.24 0.87
C SER A 118 -2.92 10.04 0.62
N LEU A 119 -3.77 9.93 1.65
CA LEU A 119 -5.19 9.63 1.50
C LEU A 119 -5.90 10.55 0.50
N VAL A 120 -5.74 11.85 0.69
CA VAL A 120 -6.43 12.85 -0.14
C VAL A 120 -5.99 12.72 -1.60
N ILE A 121 -4.70 12.54 -1.82
CA ILE A 121 -4.14 12.39 -3.18
C ILE A 121 -4.69 11.11 -3.82
N ILE A 122 -4.70 9.98 -3.11
CA ILE A 122 -5.21 8.72 -3.64
C ILE A 122 -6.70 8.84 -3.99
N LEU A 123 -7.50 9.51 -3.15
CA LEU A 123 -8.92 9.72 -3.41
C LEU A 123 -9.16 10.61 -4.63
N ILE A 124 -8.41 11.71 -4.77
CA ILE A 124 -8.49 12.60 -5.94
C ILE A 124 -8.15 11.82 -7.21
N VAL A 125 -7.04 11.08 -7.21
CA VAL A 125 -6.63 10.28 -8.38
C VAL A 125 -7.63 9.17 -8.69
N CYS A 126 -8.24 8.58 -7.66
CA CYS A 126 -9.31 7.58 -7.80
C CYS A 126 -10.52 8.17 -8.55
N ILE A 127 -11.00 9.34 -8.11
CA ILE A 127 -12.11 10.05 -8.73
C ILE A 127 -11.77 10.46 -10.18
N LEU A 128 -10.59 11.02 -10.40
CA LEU A 128 -10.14 11.41 -11.73
C LEU A 128 -10.10 10.21 -12.69
N ASN A 129 -9.58 9.07 -12.27
CA ASN A 129 -9.57 7.86 -13.08
C ASN A 129 -10.99 7.40 -13.44
N LEU A 130 -11.94 7.50 -12.51
CA LEU A 130 -13.34 7.17 -12.78
C LEU A 130 -13.98 8.13 -13.79
N LEU A 131 -13.75 9.44 -13.65
CA LEU A 131 -14.30 10.48 -14.55
C LEU A 131 -13.74 10.37 -15.97
N ILE A 132 -12.48 9.98 -16.13
CA ILE A 132 -11.83 9.82 -17.43
C ILE A 132 -12.18 8.46 -18.07
N GLY A 133 -12.90 7.58 -17.37
CA GLY A 133 -13.23 6.22 -17.84
C GLY A 133 -12.06 5.23 -17.75
N ASN A 134 -11.00 5.55 -16.98
CA ASN A 134 -9.89 4.64 -16.73
C ASN A 134 -10.25 3.69 -15.58
N TYR A 135 -11.13 2.72 -15.85
CA TYR A 135 -11.62 1.78 -14.84
C TYR A 135 -10.52 0.92 -14.24
N ILE A 136 -9.48 0.57 -15.00
CA ILE A 136 -8.34 -0.20 -14.49
C ILE A 136 -7.56 0.63 -13.49
N GLY A 137 -7.26 1.89 -13.83
CA GLY A 137 -6.62 2.82 -12.90
C GLY A 137 -7.45 3.06 -11.65
N PHE A 138 -8.78 3.14 -11.77
CA PHE A 138 -9.68 3.23 -10.63
C PHE A 138 -9.54 2.02 -9.69
N VAL A 139 -9.58 0.79 -10.21
CA VAL A 139 -9.42 -0.44 -9.40
C VAL A 139 -8.05 -0.50 -8.72
N LEU A 140 -6.97 -0.11 -9.41
CA LEU A 140 -5.64 -0.08 -8.80
C LEU A 140 -5.53 0.96 -7.69
N ASN A 141 -6.20 2.11 -7.83
CA ASN A 141 -6.26 3.10 -6.74
C ASN A 141 -7.09 2.60 -5.55
N LEU A 142 -8.15 1.81 -5.76
CA LEU A 142 -8.85 1.12 -4.67
C LEU A 142 -7.91 0.14 -3.94
N HIS A 143 -7.04 -0.55 -4.67
CA HIS A 143 -6.01 -1.40 -4.06
C HIS A 143 -4.99 -0.59 -3.24
N MET A 144 -4.63 0.64 -3.68
CA MET A 144 -3.81 1.56 -2.88
C MET A 144 -4.48 1.97 -1.56
N LEU A 145 -5.79 2.22 -1.57
CA LEU A 145 -6.56 2.49 -0.35
C LEU A 145 -6.57 1.27 0.59
N TYR A 146 -6.67 0.07 0.04
CA TYR A 146 -6.55 -1.17 0.81
C TYR A 146 -5.16 -1.34 1.44
N ILE A 147 -4.09 -1.07 0.70
CA ILE A 147 -2.70 -1.06 1.23
C ILE A 147 -2.59 -0.08 2.40
N ARG A 148 -3.10 1.14 2.23
CA ARG A 148 -3.14 2.15 3.28
C ARG A 148 -3.90 1.68 4.52
N HIS A 149 -5.03 1.01 4.34
CA HIS A 149 -5.78 0.41 5.44
C HIS A 149 -4.94 -0.62 6.22
N ILE A 150 -4.21 -1.50 5.51
CA ILE A 150 -3.31 -2.47 6.15
C ILE A 150 -2.20 -1.77 6.92
N ILE A 151 -1.61 -0.70 6.38
CA ILE A 151 -0.55 0.08 7.03
C ILE A 151 -1.09 0.70 8.32
N ASN A 152 -2.24 1.36 8.26
CA ASN A 152 -2.87 1.99 9.43
C ASN A 152 -3.23 0.97 10.51
N LYS A 153 -3.78 -0.17 10.12
CA LYS A 153 -4.10 -1.27 11.04
C LYS A 153 -2.86 -1.79 11.78
N ASN A 154 -1.70 -1.75 11.14
CA ASN A 154 -0.45 -2.23 11.71
C ASN A 154 0.48 -1.10 12.20
N LYS A 155 0.02 0.16 12.19
CA LYS A 155 0.81 1.34 12.50
C LYS A 155 1.62 1.20 13.78
N MET A 156 0.95 0.88 14.89
CA MET A 156 1.59 0.75 16.19
C MET A 156 2.63 -0.38 16.20
N LEU A 157 2.35 -1.50 15.54
CA LEU A 157 3.28 -2.60 15.40
C LEU A 157 4.52 -2.23 14.57
N LEU A 158 4.36 -1.38 13.55
CA LEU A 158 5.46 -0.93 12.69
C LEU A 158 6.37 0.07 13.38
N ILE A 159 5.80 0.99 14.18
CA ILE A 159 6.52 2.13 14.79
C ILE A 159 7.09 1.78 16.17
N SER A 160 6.41 0.93 16.97
CA SER A 160 6.66 0.75 18.42
C SER A 160 8.03 0.21 18.84
N ILE A 161 8.88 -0.18 17.90
CA ILE A 161 10.17 -0.82 18.21
C ILE A 161 11.37 0.14 18.04
N TRP A 162 11.15 1.36 17.59
CA TRP A 162 12.23 2.35 17.43
C TRP A 162 12.38 3.32 18.61
N GLY A 163 11.54 3.21 19.63
CA GLY A 163 11.60 4.03 20.84
C GLY A 163 12.34 3.40 22.01
N GLY A 164 13.13 2.34 21.80
CA GLY A 164 13.75 1.59 22.88
C GLY A 164 15.13 1.03 22.55
N PHE A 165 16.06 1.89 22.15
CA PHE A 165 17.51 1.73 22.40
C PHE A 165 18.08 3.12 22.63
#